data_8f132801cd65ee0ccd77cbec6bf366e9
#
_entry.id   8f132801cd65ee0ccd77cbec6bf366e9
#
_cell.length_a   1.000
_cell.length_b   1.000
_cell.length_c   1.000
_cell.angle_alpha   90.00
_cell.angle_beta   90.00
_cell.angle_gamma   90.00
#
_symmetry.space_group_name_H-M   'P 1'
#
loop_
_entity.id
_entity.type
_entity.pdbx_description
1 polymer ?
#
loop_
_entity_poly.entity_id
_entity_poly.type
_entity_poly.pdbx_seq_one_letter_code
_entity_poly.pdbx_strand_id
1 'polypeptide(L)'
;FKDEVRNLGLEMKLPKKFINRHPFPGPGLGIRILGEVTADRVKILQKADNIYIEEIRIAGLYDKIWQAFAVLMPVKTVGVMGDHRSYEQVCGLRAVTSVDGMTADFFSFEGEFLSKVSTRIINEVKGINRVVYDTTSKPPGTIEWE
;
A
#
# COMPACT_ATOMS: atom_id res chain seq x y z
N PHE A 1 19.40 -11.87 -9.52
CA PHE A 1 18.67 -12.35 -8.34
C PHE A 1 17.16 -12.43 -8.58
N LYS A 2 16.38 -11.37 -8.29
CA LYS A 2 14.91 -11.43 -8.48
C LYS A 2 14.52 -11.56 -9.95
N ASP A 3 15.26 -10.92 -10.84
CA ASP A 3 15.01 -11.02 -12.28
C ASP A 3 15.36 -12.41 -12.83
N GLU A 4 16.41 -13.03 -12.33
CA GLU A 4 16.77 -14.40 -12.67
C GLU A 4 15.70 -15.38 -12.20
N VAL A 5 15.18 -15.22 -10.98
CA VAL A 5 14.11 -16.05 -10.43
C VAL A 5 12.82 -15.87 -11.25
N ARG A 6 12.50 -14.66 -11.66
CA ARG A 6 11.34 -14.37 -12.53
C ARG A 6 11.50 -15.03 -13.91
N ASN A 7 12.69 -14.94 -14.52
CA ASN A 7 12.99 -15.57 -15.78
C ASN A 7 12.88 -17.09 -15.68
N LEU A 8 13.40 -17.68 -14.61
CA LEU A 8 13.25 -19.11 -14.35
C LEU A 8 11.77 -19.50 -14.22
N GLY A 9 10.97 -18.68 -13.51
CA GLY A 9 9.53 -18.88 -13.40
C GLY A 9 8.82 -18.87 -14.75
N LEU A 10 9.25 -17.97 -15.66
CA LEU A 10 8.72 -17.93 -17.04
C LEU A 10 9.07 -19.17 -17.82
N GLU A 11 10.33 -19.64 -17.72
CA GLU A 11 10.78 -20.89 -18.36
C GLU A 11 10.01 -22.10 -17.84
N MET A 12 9.67 -22.10 -16.55
CA MET A 12 8.85 -23.14 -15.92
C MET A 12 7.35 -23.01 -16.24
N LYS A 13 6.96 -22.05 -17.08
CA LYS A 13 5.56 -21.79 -17.50
C LYS A 13 4.63 -21.48 -16.33
N LEU A 14 5.15 -20.87 -15.28
CA LEU A 14 4.30 -20.41 -14.18
C LEU A 14 3.39 -19.26 -14.64
N PRO A 15 2.15 -19.17 -14.14
CA PRO A 15 1.27 -18.07 -14.47
C PRO A 15 1.89 -16.71 -14.14
N LYS A 16 1.84 -15.76 -15.06
CA LYS A 16 2.41 -14.41 -14.90
C LYS A 16 2.00 -13.72 -13.61
N LYS A 17 0.78 -13.98 -13.13
CA LYS A 17 0.29 -13.41 -11.87
C LYS A 17 1.13 -13.78 -10.64
N PHE A 18 1.83 -14.91 -10.68
CA PHE A 18 2.74 -15.30 -9.59
C PHE A 18 4.13 -14.70 -9.77
N ILE A 19 4.57 -14.56 -11.01
CA ILE A 19 5.90 -14.08 -11.36
C ILE A 19 6.01 -12.56 -11.14
N ASN A 20 4.95 -11.81 -11.49
CA ASN A 20 4.93 -10.35 -11.44
C ASN A 20 4.32 -9.78 -10.14
N ARG A 21 4.23 -10.59 -9.10
CA ARG A 21 3.78 -10.08 -7.79
C ARG A 21 4.72 -9.02 -7.25
N HIS A 22 4.12 -7.98 -6.65
CA HIS A 22 4.89 -7.01 -5.89
C HIS A 22 5.68 -7.71 -4.76
N PRO A 23 6.87 -7.22 -4.41
CA PRO A 23 7.60 -7.74 -3.26
C PRO A 23 6.73 -7.67 -2.01
N PHE A 24 6.79 -8.72 -1.19
CA PHE A 24 6.09 -8.78 0.08
C PHE A 24 7.11 -9.03 1.20
N PRO A 25 7.04 -8.30 2.32
CA PRO A 25 8.03 -8.42 3.38
C PRO A 25 7.97 -9.79 4.06
N GLY A 26 9.13 -10.33 4.42
CA GLY A 26 9.23 -11.60 5.15
C GLY A 26 8.45 -11.61 6.46
N PRO A 27 8.52 -10.54 7.29
CA PRO A 27 7.72 -10.45 8.52
C PRO A 27 6.21 -10.30 8.32
N GLY A 28 5.74 -10.12 7.08
CA GLY A 28 4.32 -9.96 6.78
C GLY A 28 3.77 -8.56 7.05
N LEU A 29 2.45 -8.47 7.20
CA LEU A 29 1.75 -7.19 7.38
C LEU A 29 2.13 -6.46 8.68
N GLY A 30 2.69 -7.17 9.66
CA GLY A 30 3.04 -6.57 10.96
C GLY A 30 3.95 -5.36 10.86
N ILE A 31 4.87 -5.34 9.89
CA ILE A 31 5.77 -4.19 9.69
C ILE A 31 5.09 -2.98 9.06
N ARG A 32 3.89 -3.16 8.54
CA ARG A 32 3.06 -2.08 7.96
C ARG A 32 2.03 -1.55 8.96
N ILE A 33 2.05 -2.06 10.19
CA ILE A 33 1.32 -1.52 11.33
C ILE A 33 2.34 -0.85 12.25
N LEU A 34 2.37 0.47 12.23
CA LEU A 34 3.26 1.22 13.10
C LEU A 34 2.67 1.26 14.51
N GLY A 35 3.50 0.94 15.50
CA GLY A 35 3.07 0.80 16.88
C GLY A 35 2.58 -0.62 17.19
N GLU A 36 1.63 -0.74 18.10
CA GLU A 36 1.14 -2.03 18.57
C GLU A 36 0.40 -2.80 17.47
N VAL A 37 0.73 -4.08 17.29
CA VAL A 37 0.04 -4.98 16.37
C VAL A 37 -1.07 -5.69 17.12
N THR A 38 -2.31 -5.41 16.74
CA THR A 38 -3.50 -6.06 17.30
C THR A 38 -4.32 -6.72 16.18
N ALA A 39 -5.17 -7.68 16.53
CA ALA A 39 -6.05 -8.34 15.58
C ALA A 39 -6.96 -7.35 14.85
N ASP A 40 -7.49 -6.35 15.55
CA ASP A 40 -8.35 -5.32 14.95
C ASP A 40 -7.58 -4.44 13.97
N ARG A 41 -6.37 -4.02 14.32
CA ARG A 41 -5.51 -3.20 13.46
C ARG A 41 -5.07 -3.98 12.22
N VAL A 42 -4.80 -5.26 12.34
CA VAL A 42 -4.50 -6.13 11.18
C VAL A 42 -5.68 -6.17 10.22
N LYS A 43 -6.90 -6.35 10.72
CA LYS A 43 -8.11 -6.36 9.89
C LYS A 43 -8.34 -5.03 9.17
N ILE A 44 -8.14 -3.93 9.86
CA ILE A 44 -8.25 -2.58 9.29
C ILE A 44 -7.26 -2.42 8.14
N LEU A 45 -5.99 -2.76 8.38
CA LEU A 45 -4.95 -2.67 7.35
C LEU A 45 -5.23 -3.58 6.16
N GLN A 46 -5.63 -4.82 6.38
CA GLN A 46 -5.96 -5.76 5.31
C GLN A 46 -7.06 -5.22 4.39
N LYS A 47 -8.11 -4.66 4.96
CA LYS A 47 -9.21 -4.07 4.19
C LYS A 47 -8.75 -2.87 3.36
N ALA A 48 -7.98 -1.97 3.96
CA ALA A 48 -7.45 -0.79 3.28
C ALA A 48 -6.48 -1.19 2.15
N ASP A 49 -5.58 -2.11 2.41
CA ASP A 49 -4.63 -2.61 1.42
C ASP A 49 -5.32 -3.30 0.25
N ASN A 50 -6.34 -4.12 0.52
CA ASN A 50 -7.12 -4.78 -0.51
C ASN A 50 -7.81 -3.78 -1.45
N ILE A 51 -8.41 -2.73 -0.91
CA ILE A 51 -9.03 -1.66 -1.71
C ILE A 51 -7.98 -0.98 -2.58
N TYR A 52 -6.84 -0.63 -2.00
CA TYR A 52 -5.76 0.05 -2.70
C TYR A 52 -5.21 -0.78 -3.87
N ILE A 53 -4.87 -2.02 -3.62
CA ILE A 53 -4.35 -2.92 -4.66
C ILE A 53 -5.41 -3.21 -5.73
N GLU A 54 -6.68 -3.40 -5.34
CA GLU A 54 -7.77 -3.58 -6.28
C GLU A 54 -7.89 -2.39 -7.24
N GLU A 55 -7.88 -1.16 -6.73
CA GLU A 55 -7.94 0.04 -7.57
C GLU A 55 -6.71 0.20 -8.48
N ILE A 56 -5.53 -0.16 -8.00
CA ILE A 56 -4.31 -0.20 -8.82
C ILE A 56 -4.49 -1.18 -9.98
N ARG A 57 -5.06 -2.35 -9.74
CA ARG A 57 -5.33 -3.34 -10.81
C ARG A 57 -6.39 -2.87 -11.80
N ILE A 58 -7.49 -2.31 -11.31
CA ILE A 58 -8.56 -1.77 -12.15
C ILE A 58 -8.02 -0.67 -13.08
N ALA A 59 -7.14 0.17 -12.56
CA ALA A 59 -6.51 1.25 -13.33
C ALA A 59 -5.42 0.76 -14.31
N GLY A 60 -5.09 -0.53 -14.31
CA GLY A 60 -4.03 -1.10 -15.16
C GLY A 60 -2.62 -0.68 -14.77
N LEU A 61 -2.40 -0.31 -13.51
CA LEU A 61 -1.13 0.24 -13.03
C LEU A 61 -0.25 -0.78 -12.30
N TYR A 62 -0.77 -1.95 -12.00
CA TYR A 62 -0.08 -2.93 -11.14
C TYR A 62 1.32 -3.30 -11.65
N ASP A 63 1.45 -3.54 -12.95
CA ASP A 63 2.73 -3.93 -13.57
C ASP A 63 3.70 -2.76 -13.76
N LYS A 64 3.20 -1.52 -13.69
CA LYS A 64 4.01 -0.29 -13.77
C LYS A 64 4.63 0.09 -12.43
N ILE A 65 4.12 -0.44 -11.35
CA ILE A 65 4.54 -0.16 -9.99
C ILE A 65 5.41 -1.33 -9.50
N TRP A 66 6.55 -1.01 -8.90
CA TRP A 66 7.44 -2.01 -8.31
C TRP A 66 6.83 -2.64 -7.06
N GLN A 67 6.32 -1.78 -6.17
CA GLN A 67 5.70 -2.18 -4.91
C GLN A 67 4.71 -1.11 -4.46
N ALA A 68 3.53 -1.54 -4.03
CA ALA A 68 2.52 -0.68 -3.45
C ALA A 68 1.89 -1.35 -2.24
N PHE A 69 1.59 -0.58 -1.21
CA PHE A 69 0.97 -1.07 0.01
C PHE A 69 0.38 0.06 0.83
N ALA A 70 -0.52 -0.31 1.74
CA ALA A 70 -1.04 0.58 2.78
C ALA A 70 -0.27 0.38 4.08
N VAL A 71 -0.19 1.43 4.88
CA VAL A 71 0.42 1.46 6.22
C VAL A 71 -0.59 2.02 7.19
N LEU A 72 -0.72 1.40 8.36
CA LEU A 72 -1.56 1.92 9.43
C LEU A 72 -0.69 2.63 10.47
N MET A 73 -0.96 3.91 10.67
CA MET A 73 -0.20 4.76 11.59
C MET A 73 -0.76 4.70 13.01
N PRO A 74 0.07 4.86 14.07
CA PRO A 74 -0.37 4.83 15.45
C PRO A 74 -0.96 6.17 15.90
N VAL A 75 -1.43 6.98 14.98
CA VAL A 75 -1.94 8.33 15.21
C VAL A 75 -3.42 8.37 14.89
N LYS A 76 -4.19 8.99 15.77
CA LYS A 76 -5.60 9.30 15.55
C LYS A 76 -5.79 10.76 15.20
N THR A 77 -6.68 11.02 14.28
CA THR A 77 -7.02 12.39 13.85
C THR A 77 -8.51 12.64 13.91
N VAL A 78 -8.86 13.90 13.97
CA VAL A 78 -10.26 14.32 13.96
C VAL A 78 -10.79 14.27 12.53
N GLY A 79 -11.96 13.66 12.38
CA GLY A 79 -12.73 13.64 11.15
C GLY A 79 -14.18 14.06 11.42
N VAL A 80 -14.91 14.30 10.34
CA VAL A 80 -16.34 14.58 10.39
C VAL A 80 -17.06 13.62 9.45
N MET A 81 -18.01 12.87 9.97
CA MET A 81 -18.85 11.95 9.24
C MET A 81 -20.30 12.34 9.46
N GLY A 82 -20.91 13.04 8.49
CA GLY A 82 -22.22 13.66 8.67
C GLY A 82 -22.19 14.71 9.79
N ASP A 83 -23.05 14.55 10.80
CA ASP A 83 -23.11 15.45 11.96
C ASP A 83 -22.18 15.06 13.11
N HIS A 84 -21.42 13.94 12.94
CA HIS A 84 -20.60 13.40 14.01
C HIS A 84 -19.11 13.65 13.77
N ARG A 85 -18.40 14.01 14.84
CA ARG A 85 -16.95 14.03 14.86
C ARG A 85 -16.45 12.61 15.12
N SER A 86 -15.46 12.20 14.37
CA SER A 86 -14.74 10.94 14.57
C SER A 86 -13.32 11.21 15.05
N TYR A 87 -12.75 10.24 15.76
CA TYR A 87 -11.36 10.25 16.19
C TYR A 87 -10.77 8.89 15.88
N GLU A 88 -10.17 8.77 14.70
CA GLU A 88 -9.77 7.49 14.14
C GLU A 88 -8.37 7.57 13.53
N GLN A 89 -7.89 6.44 13.04
CA GLN A 89 -6.51 6.28 12.58
C GLN A 89 -6.27 6.85 11.20
N VAL A 90 -5.00 7.12 10.92
CA VAL A 90 -4.50 7.55 9.62
C VAL A 90 -3.93 6.35 8.86
N CYS A 91 -4.33 6.22 7.61
CA CYS A 91 -3.77 5.25 6.68
C CYS A 91 -2.82 5.96 5.72
N GLY A 92 -1.59 5.49 5.64
CA GLY A 92 -0.64 5.92 4.62
C GLY A 92 -0.68 4.98 3.42
N LEU A 93 -0.57 5.53 2.23
CA LEU A 93 -0.41 4.78 0.99
C LEU A 93 1.00 4.98 0.46
N ARG A 94 1.62 3.93 0.02
CA ARG A 94 2.95 3.91 -0.59
C ARG A 94 2.89 3.23 -1.93
N ALA A 95 3.53 3.79 -2.94
CA ALA A 95 3.81 3.13 -4.20
C ALA A 95 5.11 3.67 -4.77
N VAL A 96 5.97 2.79 -5.24
CA VAL A 96 7.28 3.16 -5.78
C VAL A 96 7.55 2.47 -7.10
N THR A 97 8.36 3.13 -7.92
CA THR A 97 9.03 2.55 -9.07
C THR A 97 10.48 2.26 -8.73
N SER A 98 10.99 1.15 -9.18
CA SER A 98 12.39 0.77 -8.96
C SER A 98 12.79 -0.27 -10.00
N VAL A 99 14.10 -0.45 -10.17
CA VAL A 99 14.65 -1.56 -10.98
C VAL A 99 15.06 -2.72 -10.08
N ASP A 100 15.75 -2.43 -9.01
CA ASP A 100 16.39 -3.44 -8.14
C ASP A 100 16.00 -3.32 -6.65
N GLY A 101 15.22 -2.31 -6.29
CA GLY A 101 14.84 -2.02 -4.91
C GLY A 101 15.91 -1.27 -4.11
N MET A 102 17.09 -1.02 -4.67
CA MET A 102 18.16 -0.26 -3.99
C MET A 102 17.87 1.23 -3.99
N THR A 103 17.43 1.74 -5.12
CA THR A 103 16.90 3.09 -5.26
C THR A 103 15.45 3.02 -5.74
N ALA A 104 14.64 3.98 -5.36
CA ALA A 104 13.23 4.01 -5.74
C ALA A 104 12.71 5.45 -5.75
N ASP A 105 11.81 5.71 -6.67
CA ASP A 105 11.03 6.94 -6.69
C ASP A 105 9.57 6.61 -6.36
N PHE A 106 8.85 7.55 -5.74
CA PHE A 106 7.43 7.37 -5.56
C PHE A 106 6.72 7.34 -6.92
N PHE A 107 5.68 6.53 -7.02
CA PHE A 107 4.84 6.50 -8.22
C PHE A 107 3.89 7.68 -8.22
N SER A 108 3.86 8.45 -9.31
CA SER A 108 2.98 9.62 -9.42
C SER A 108 1.61 9.21 -9.93
N PHE A 109 0.65 9.08 -9.01
CA PHE A 109 -0.76 8.84 -9.36
C PHE A 109 -1.44 10.13 -9.80
N GLU A 110 -2.43 10.00 -10.68
CA GLU A 110 -3.37 11.07 -10.94
C GLU A 110 -4.19 11.40 -9.68
N GLY A 111 -4.52 12.68 -9.49
CA GLY A 111 -5.29 13.13 -8.33
C GLY A 111 -6.64 12.43 -8.20
N GLU A 112 -7.32 12.15 -9.32
CA GLU A 112 -8.57 11.41 -9.35
C GLU A 112 -8.43 9.98 -8.81
N PHE A 113 -7.33 9.30 -9.11
CA PHE A 113 -7.05 7.97 -8.58
C PHE A 113 -6.92 7.99 -7.06
N LEU A 114 -6.10 8.91 -6.53
CA LEU A 114 -5.90 9.05 -5.09
C LEU A 114 -7.19 9.42 -4.37
N SER A 115 -7.98 10.31 -4.95
CA SER A 115 -9.30 10.69 -4.42
C SER A 115 -10.25 9.50 -4.35
N LYS A 116 -10.31 8.69 -5.40
CA LYS A 116 -11.16 7.50 -5.46
C LYS A 116 -10.76 6.47 -4.40
N VAL A 117 -9.47 6.19 -4.28
CA VAL A 117 -8.96 5.24 -3.28
C VAL A 117 -9.24 5.74 -1.87
N SER A 118 -8.96 7.01 -1.59
CA SER A 118 -9.22 7.63 -0.28
C SER A 118 -10.69 7.55 0.09
N THR A 119 -11.57 7.89 -0.82
CA THR A 119 -13.03 7.85 -0.61
C THR A 119 -13.50 6.42 -0.32
N ARG A 120 -13.03 5.45 -1.08
CA ARG A 120 -13.35 4.04 -0.83
C ARG A 120 -12.86 3.56 0.53
N ILE A 121 -11.63 3.84 0.88
CA ILE A 121 -11.05 3.42 2.17
C ILE A 121 -11.85 4.02 3.32
N ILE A 122 -12.12 5.31 3.29
CA ILE A 122 -12.85 5.99 4.37
C ILE A 122 -14.28 5.46 4.49
N ASN A 123 -14.96 5.20 3.38
CA ASN A 123 -16.34 4.73 3.39
C ASN A 123 -16.49 3.25 3.71
N GLU A 124 -15.54 2.41 3.29
CA GLU A 124 -15.64 0.96 3.40
C GLU A 124 -14.85 0.38 4.58
N VAL A 125 -13.89 1.10 5.13
CA VAL A 125 -13.03 0.63 6.22
C VAL A 125 -13.30 1.44 7.48
N LYS A 126 -13.98 0.81 8.44
CA LYS A 126 -14.22 1.41 9.75
C LYS A 126 -12.91 1.50 10.54
N GLY A 127 -12.61 2.66 11.10
CA GLY A 127 -11.38 2.88 11.89
C GLY A 127 -10.35 3.78 11.22
N ILE A 128 -10.56 4.16 9.96
CA ILE A 128 -9.72 5.10 9.22
C ILE A 128 -10.57 6.31 8.81
N ASN A 129 -10.13 7.51 9.17
CA ASN A 129 -10.78 8.75 8.76
C ASN A 129 -9.87 9.70 7.97
N ARG A 130 -8.64 9.29 7.71
CA ARG A 130 -7.69 10.09 6.93
C ARG A 130 -6.74 9.19 6.14
N VAL A 131 -6.53 9.55 4.89
CA VAL A 131 -5.60 8.86 3.99
C VAL A 131 -4.55 9.85 3.51
N VAL A 132 -3.29 9.47 3.58
CA VAL A 132 -2.14 10.25 3.09
C VAL A 132 -1.33 9.42 2.11
N TYR A 133 -0.62 10.08 1.20
CA TYR A 133 0.25 9.42 0.24
C TYR A 133 1.72 9.79 0.49
N ASP A 134 2.59 8.78 0.60
CA ASP A 134 4.02 8.97 0.83
C ASP A 134 4.75 9.25 -0.50
N THR A 135 5.28 10.46 -0.62
CA THR A 135 6.01 10.94 -1.80
C THR A 135 7.53 10.91 -1.64
N THR A 136 8.04 10.14 -0.69
CA THR A 136 9.47 10.09 -0.38
C THR A 136 10.18 9.09 -1.27
N SER A 137 11.27 9.52 -1.91
CA SER A 137 12.14 8.65 -2.69
C SER A 137 13.13 7.90 -1.78
N LYS A 138 13.67 6.81 -2.28
CA LYS A 138 14.75 6.07 -1.62
C LYS A 138 16.06 6.27 -2.41
N PRO A 139 17.12 6.88 -1.86
CA PRO A 139 17.14 7.55 -0.55
C PRO A 139 16.33 8.85 -0.54
N PRO A 140 16.01 9.49 0.59
CA PRO A 140 16.41 9.14 1.96
C PRO A 140 15.49 8.13 2.67
N GLY A 141 14.26 7.99 2.22
CA GLY A 141 13.34 7.02 2.83
C GLY A 141 13.60 5.60 2.33
N THR A 142 13.32 4.59 3.13
CA THR A 142 13.24 3.21 2.66
C THR A 142 11.92 2.98 1.93
N ILE A 143 11.76 1.87 1.22
CA ILE A 143 10.49 1.52 0.56
C ILE A 143 9.46 1.20 1.63
N GLU A 144 9.72 0.17 2.45
CA GLU A 144 8.92 -0.11 3.65
C GLU A 144 9.23 0.92 4.74
N TRP A 145 8.29 1.13 5.66
CA TRP A 145 8.44 2.12 6.74
C TRP A 145 9.15 1.56 7.97
N GLU A 146 9.22 0.25 8.09
CA GLU A 146 9.99 -0.46 9.12
C GLU A 146 10.83 -1.61 8.57
#